data_18ac382db7b197a41ebef90eb0658fc3
#
_entry.id   18ac382db7b197a41ebef90eb0658fc3
#
_cell.length_a   1.000
_cell.length_b   1.000
_cell.length_c   1.000
_cell.angle_alpha   90.00
_cell.angle_beta   90.00
_cell.angle_gamma   90.00
#
_symmetry.space_group_name_H-M   'P 1'
#
loop_
_entity.id
_entity.type
_entity.pdbx_description
1 polymer ?
#
loop_
_entity_poly.entity_id
_entity_poly.type
_entity_poly.pdbx_seq_one_letter_code
_entity_poly.pdbx_strand_id
1 'polypeptide(L)'
;MKKFFIVALLSIAMSANAGNDVKDNRWTGTWAAAPQLAAGKDMPAETDLSGMSLRQIVRVSVGGDVLRLQLSNEYSKTPVEIKSVYIADAEDSCVIDKSSAKYLTFGKKRNVTIAAGKAVMSDAVKFDLKPLQRLAITINYGSTPSEATSHLGSRTTSYIIKGVSKPGSDFSKGIKVDHWYNISAIDICGNENSAVAVLGNSITDGRGSTTNMQNRWTDILATNLQALLLLL
;
A
#
# COMPACT_ATOMS: atom_id res chain seq x y z
N MET A 1 2.08 27.72 -37.79
CA MET A 1 2.98 28.09 -36.68
C MET A 1 2.76 27.09 -35.56
N LYS A 2 3.72 26.16 -35.34
CA LYS A 2 3.63 25.12 -34.29
C LYS A 2 4.15 25.75 -32.99
N LYS A 3 3.30 25.87 -31.99
CA LYS A 3 3.69 26.31 -30.64
C LYS A 3 4.25 25.12 -29.90
N PHE A 4 5.55 25.12 -29.64
CA PHE A 4 6.21 24.20 -28.73
C PHE A 4 5.96 24.70 -27.31
N PHE A 5 5.27 23.90 -26.47
CA PHE A 5 5.23 24.09 -25.02
C PHE A 5 6.49 23.44 -24.43
N ILE A 6 7.38 24.27 -23.94
CA ILE A 6 8.51 23.83 -23.12
C ILE A 6 7.98 23.68 -21.69
N VAL A 7 7.88 22.45 -21.20
CA VAL A 7 7.64 22.16 -19.79
C VAL A 7 9.00 22.24 -19.09
N ALA A 8 9.22 23.31 -18.34
CA ALA A 8 10.40 23.42 -17.49
C ALA A 8 10.20 22.54 -16.26
N LEU A 9 10.99 21.47 -16.14
CA LEU A 9 11.12 20.69 -14.90
C LEU A 9 11.95 21.53 -13.92
N LEU A 10 11.30 22.06 -12.88
CA LEU A 10 11.99 22.67 -11.77
C LEU A 10 12.40 21.59 -10.76
N SER A 11 13.63 21.12 -10.83
CA SER A 11 14.19 20.22 -9.84
C SER A 11 14.72 21.05 -8.66
N ILE A 12 14.04 21.00 -7.52
CA ILE A 12 14.55 21.54 -6.27
C ILE A 12 15.40 20.44 -5.61
N ALA A 13 16.71 20.55 -5.72
CA ALA A 13 17.64 19.75 -4.95
C ALA A 13 17.74 20.32 -3.54
N MET A 14 17.13 19.66 -2.55
CA MET A 14 17.39 19.92 -1.15
C MET A 14 18.64 19.13 -0.74
N SER A 15 19.75 19.84 -0.52
CA SER A 15 20.96 19.28 0.07
C SER A 15 20.73 19.08 1.57
N ALA A 16 20.65 17.83 2.02
CA ALA A 16 20.68 17.51 3.44
C ALA A 16 22.14 17.39 3.91
N ASN A 17 22.51 18.18 4.92
CA ASN A 17 23.81 18.09 5.59
C ASN A 17 23.92 16.76 6.33
N ALA A 18 24.95 15.98 6.03
CA ALA A 18 25.34 14.81 6.79
C ALA A 18 26.07 15.25 8.08
N GLY A 19 25.44 15.02 9.20
CA GLY A 19 26.02 15.14 10.55
C GLY A 19 26.08 13.77 11.20
N ASN A 20 27.17 13.49 11.89
CA ASN A 20 27.68 12.22 12.40
C ASN A 20 26.74 11.43 13.32
N ASP A 21 26.83 10.11 13.20
CA ASP A 21 26.59 9.02 14.19
C ASP A 21 25.38 9.14 15.15
N VAL A 22 24.20 9.15 14.57
CA VAL A 22 23.02 8.54 15.19
C VAL A 22 22.63 7.39 14.28
N LYS A 23 22.35 6.19 14.79
CA LYS A 23 21.67 5.13 14.04
C LYS A 23 20.40 5.76 13.49
N ASP A 24 20.45 6.18 12.25
CA ASP A 24 19.46 7.04 11.65
C ASP A 24 18.26 6.16 11.30
N ASN A 25 17.26 6.13 12.17
CA ASN A 25 15.97 5.50 11.95
C ASN A 25 15.18 6.29 10.89
N ARG A 26 15.80 6.58 9.73
CA ARG A 26 15.10 7.23 8.63
C ARG A 26 14.09 6.28 8.04
N TRP A 27 12.87 6.74 7.98
CA TRP A 27 11.79 6.06 7.29
C TRP A 27 11.72 6.55 5.85
N THR A 28 11.70 5.60 4.92
CA THR A 28 11.60 5.87 3.49
C THR A 28 10.36 5.20 2.94
N GLY A 29 9.54 5.94 2.20
CA GLY A 29 8.37 5.38 1.52
C GLY A 29 8.79 4.39 0.43
N THR A 30 8.33 3.14 0.52
CA THR A 30 8.56 2.12 -0.51
C THR A 30 7.34 1.89 -1.39
N TRP A 31 6.17 2.25 -0.92
CA TRP A 31 4.91 2.23 -1.66
C TRP A 31 3.95 3.27 -1.10
N ALA A 32 3.21 3.93 -1.97
CA ALA A 32 2.10 4.79 -1.58
C ALA A 32 1.04 4.87 -2.68
N ALA A 33 -0.21 5.15 -2.28
CA ALA A 33 -1.31 5.48 -3.17
C ALA A 33 -2.08 6.67 -2.61
N ALA A 34 -2.50 7.59 -3.50
CA ALA A 34 -3.30 8.74 -3.11
C ALA A 34 -4.69 8.29 -2.67
N PRO A 35 -5.13 8.62 -1.43
CA PRO A 35 -6.45 8.25 -0.95
C PRO A 35 -7.54 9.09 -1.61
N GLN A 36 -8.70 8.48 -1.83
CA GLN A 36 -9.91 9.10 -2.35
C GLN A 36 -11.15 8.41 -1.79
N LEU A 37 -12.32 9.01 -1.98
CA LEU A 37 -13.58 8.43 -1.54
C LEU A 37 -14.02 7.29 -2.48
N ALA A 38 -14.39 6.15 -1.91
CA ALA A 38 -15.23 5.14 -2.55
C ALA A 38 -16.63 5.15 -1.92
N ALA A 39 -17.64 5.27 -2.76
CA ALA A 39 -19.04 5.22 -2.35
C ALA A 39 -19.91 4.64 -3.47
N GLY A 40 -21.06 4.09 -3.11
CA GLY A 40 -22.00 3.50 -4.09
C GLY A 40 -21.33 2.40 -4.94
N LYS A 41 -21.29 2.56 -6.25
CA LYS A 41 -20.72 1.59 -7.20
C LYS A 41 -19.22 1.30 -7.02
N ASP A 42 -18.50 2.17 -6.34
CA ASP A 42 -17.06 2.01 -6.07
C ASP A 42 -16.79 1.21 -4.79
N MET A 43 -17.86 0.90 -4.04
CA MET A 43 -17.81 -0.07 -2.96
C MET A 43 -17.95 -1.50 -3.54
N PRO A 44 -17.45 -2.52 -2.81
CA PRO A 44 -17.61 -3.90 -3.26
C PRO A 44 -19.10 -4.23 -3.49
N ALA A 45 -19.39 -4.91 -4.61
CA ALA A 45 -20.76 -5.34 -4.91
C ALA A 45 -21.28 -6.23 -3.78
N GLU A 46 -22.54 -6.02 -3.39
CA GLU A 46 -23.27 -6.84 -2.41
C GLU A 46 -22.79 -6.75 -0.95
N THR A 47 -21.77 -5.94 -0.65
CA THR A 47 -21.28 -5.82 0.73
C THR A 47 -20.66 -4.44 1.00
N ASP A 48 -20.82 -3.95 2.23
CA ASP A 48 -19.82 -3.06 2.82
C ASP A 48 -18.61 -3.93 3.27
N LEU A 49 -17.63 -3.38 3.92
CA LEU A 49 -16.50 -4.17 4.41
C LEU A 49 -16.72 -4.72 5.84
N SER A 50 -17.90 -4.49 6.44
CA SER A 50 -18.19 -4.90 7.82
C SER A 50 -18.16 -6.41 7.97
N GLY A 51 -17.33 -6.88 8.92
CA GLY A 51 -17.17 -8.30 9.19
C GLY A 51 -16.50 -9.10 8.07
N MET A 52 -15.90 -8.43 7.10
CA MET A 52 -15.17 -9.05 5.99
C MET A 52 -13.66 -9.06 6.24
N SER A 53 -12.97 -9.92 5.50
CA SER A 53 -11.53 -9.90 5.35
C SER A 53 -11.18 -9.52 3.92
N LEU A 54 -10.32 -8.52 3.76
CA LEU A 54 -9.86 -8.01 2.48
C LEU A 54 -8.36 -8.24 2.35
N ARG A 55 -7.93 -8.98 1.31
CA ARG A 55 -6.52 -9.15 0.94
C ARG A 55 -6.21 -8.30 -0.28
N GLN A 56 -5.21 -7.45 -0.16
CA GLN A 56 -4.76 -6.50 -1.17
C GLN A 56 -3.29 -6.76 -1.47
N ILE A 57 -2.91 -6.69 -2.74
CA ILE A 57 -1.54 -6.92 -3.18
C ILE A 57 -0.95 -5.59 -3.64
N VAL A 58 0.25 -5.31 -3.19
CA VAL A 58 1.05 -4.16 -3.64
C VAL A 58 2.44 -4.63 -4.07
N ARG A 59 3.11 -3.86 -4.91
CA ARG A 59 4.51 -4.08 -5.27
C ARG A 59 5.33 -2.94 -4.71
N VAL A 60 6.28 -3.25 -3.83
CA VAL A 60 7.18 -2.26 -3.23
C VAL A 60 8.33 -1.91 -4.17
N SER A 61 8.94 -0.74 -4.01
CA SER A 61 10.07 -0.29 -4.84
C SER A 61 11.43 -0.65 -4.25
N VAL A 62 11.59 -0.51 -2.95
CA VAL A 62 12.82 -0.81 -2.21
C VAL A 62 12.51 -1.76 -1.05
N GLY A 63 13.51 -2.51 -0.62
CA GLY A 63 13.42 -3.46 0.48
C GLY A 63 13.95 -2.90 1.80
N GLY A 64 13.83 -3.69 2.85
CA GLY A 64 14.34 -3.39 4.19
C GLY A 64 13.89 -4.40 5.23
N ASP A 65 14.54 -4.39 6.39
CA ASP A 65 14.32 -5.37 7.47
C ASP A 65 13.19 -5.00 8.42
N VAL A 66 12.75 -3.75 8.37
CA VAL A 66 11.70 -3.21 9.25
C VAL A 66 10.79 -2.34 8.43
N LEU A 67 9.48 -2.57 8.55
CA LEU A 67 8.48 -1.76 7.86
C LEU A 67 7.37 -1.29 8.82
N ARG A 68 6.59 -0.31 8.36
CA ARG A 68 5.33 0.12 8.95
C ARG A 68 4.31 0.43 7.85
N LEU A 69 3.05 0.22 8.16
CA LEU A 69 1.92 0.43 7.25
C LEU A 69 1.07 1.60 7.73
N GLN A 70 0.73 2.51 6.84
CA GLN A 70 -0.27 3.52 7.09
C GLN A 70 -1.65 3.05 6.59
N LEU A 71 -2.63 3.10 7.49
CA LEU A 71 -4.04 2.95 7.18
C LEU A 71 -4.73 4.30 7.21
N SER A 72 -5.66 4.52 6.29
CA SER A 72 -6.37 5.80 6.15
C SER A 72 -7.88 5.62 6.18
N ASN A 73 -8.55 6.53 6.91
CA ASN A 73 -9.99 6.75 6.93
C ASN A 73 -10.31 8.22 6.67
N GLU A 74 -9.46 8.89 5.86
CA GLU A 74 -9.51 10.34 5.68
C GLU A 74 -10.75 10.82 4.93
N TYR A 75 -11.34 9.96 4.09
CA TYR A 75 -12.50 10.31 3.28
C TYR A 75 -13.84 9.79 3.83
N SER A 76 -13.83 8.97 4.88
CA SER A 76 -15.08 8.52 5.51
C SER A 76 -15.54 9.49 6.60
N LYS A 77 -16.85 9.54 6.79
CA LYS A 77 -17.50 10.39 7.80
C LYS A 77 -17.71 9.69 9.14
N THR A 78 -17.50 8.40 9.20
CA THR A 78 -17.64 7.59 10.41
C THR A 78 -16.38 6.75 10.67
N PRO A 79 -16.16 6.31 11.91
CA PRO A 79 -15.00 5.47 12.22
C PRO A 79 -15.01 4.14 11.49
N VAL A 80 -13.82 3.61 11.21
CA VAL A 80 -13.59 2.25 10.72
C VAL A 80 -12.97 1.42 11.82
N GLU A 81 -13.61 0.31 12.16
CA GLU A 81 -13.07 -0.67 13.10
C GLU A 81 -12.30 -1.77 12.36
N ILE A 82 -11.04 -1.96 12.76
CA ILE A 82 -10.16 -3.00 12.24
C ILE A 82 -9.83 -3.96 13.39
N LYS A 83 -10.17 -5.23 13.23
CA LYS A 83 -9.90 -6.29 14.21
C LYS A 83 -8.46 -6.74 14.19
N SER A 84 -7.88 -6.84 13.00
CA SER A 84 -6.46 -7.14 12.83
C SER A 84 -6.01 -6.88 11.40
N VAL A 85 -4.70 -6.67 11.23
CA VAL A 85 -4.02 -6.60 9.95
C VAL A 85 -2.85 -7.58 9.98
N TYR A 86 -2.64 -8.31 8.90
CA TYR A 86 -1.40 -9.05 8.70
C TYR A 86 -0.87 -8.87 7.29
N ILE A 87 0.44 -8.94 7.18
CA ILE A 87 1.19 -8.89 5.93
C ILE A 87 1.87 -10.23 5.69
N ALA A 88 2.12 -10.54 4.44
CA ALA A 88 2.87 -11.74 4.03
C ALA A 88 3.45 -11.56 2.63
N ASP A 89 4.42 -12.35 2.27
CA ASP A 89 4.90 -12.45 0.90
C ASP A 89 3.77 -12.94 0.00
N ALA A 90 3.54 -12.24 -1.10
CA ALA A 90 2.58 -12.64 -2.10
C ALA A 90 3.28 -13.47 -3.18
N GLU A 91 2.82 -14.70 -3.36
CA GLU A 91 3.32 -15.59 -4.42
C GLU A 91 2.69 -15.19 -5.75
N ASP A 92 1.40 -15.43 -5.89
CA ASP A 92 0.61 -15.07 -7.05
C ASP A 92 -0.86 -14.84 -6.64
N SER A 93 -1.52 -13.88 -7.31
CA SER A 93 -2.94 -13.58 -7.08
C SER A 93 -3.26 -13.40 -5.57
N CYS A 94 -4.13 -14.26 -5.02
CA CYS A 94 -4.50 -14.25 -3.62
C CYS A 94 -3.61 -15.16 -2.74
N VAL A 95 -2.68 -15.90 -3.34
CA VAL A 95 -1.82 -16.85 -2.62
C VAL A 95 -0.69 -16.11 -1.91
N ILE A 96 -0.41 -16.52 -0.68
CA ILE A 96 0.66 -15.95 0.15
C ILE A 96 1.52 -17.05 0.73
N ASP A 97 2.78 -16.74 0.97
CA ASP A 97 3.58 -17.55 1.87
C ASP A 97 3.14 -17.31 3.32
N LYS A 98 2.38 -18.26 3.86
CA LYS A 98 1.88 -18.18 5.25
C LYS A 98 2.98 -18.25 6.30
N SER A 99 4.18 -18.76 5.97
CA SER A 99 5.32 -18.81 6.89
C SER A 99 5.92 -17.42 7.12
N SER A 100 5.83 -16.53 6.13
CA SER A 100 6.29 -15.14 6.21
C SER A 100 5.32 -14.23 6.99
N ALA A 101 4.09 -14.69 7.25
CA ALA A 101 3.02 -13.84 7.77
C ALA A 101 3.35 -13.19 9.12
N LYS A 102 3.14 -11.87 9.20
CA LYS A 102 3.30 -11.06 10.41
C LYS A 102 2.04 -10.25 10.68
N TYR A 103 1.51 -10.34 11.90
CA TYR A 103 0.45 -9.45 12.36
C TYR A 103 1.04 -8.09 12.73
N LEU A 104 0.40 -7.04 12.24
CA LEU A 104 0.72 -5.67 12.63
C LEU A 104 0.03 -5.31 13.93
N THR A 105 0.62 -4.35 14.65
CA THR A 105 0.02 -3.74 15.84
C THR A 105 -0.06 -2.23 15.70
N PHE A 106 -0.93 -1.63 16.48
CA PHE A 106 -1.20 -0.20 16.57
C PHE A 106 -1.19 0.18 18.04
N GLY A 107 -0.10 0.80 18.51
CA GLY A 107 0.12 1.02 19.94
C GLY A 107 0.14 -0.32 20.73
N LYS A 108 0.81 -1.33 20.19
CA LYS A 108 0.96 -2.70 20.73
C LYS A 108 -0.35 -3.54 20.77
N LYS A 109 -1.44 -3.05 20.18
CA LYS A 109 -2.71 -3.78 20.03
C LYS A 109 -2.90 -4.24 18.59
N ARG A 110 -3.50 -5.41 18.37
CA ARG A 110 -3.81 -5.91 17.01
C ARG A 110 -5.00 -5.23 16.37
N ASN A 111 -5.90 -4.69 17.17
CA ASN A 111 -7.06 -3.96 16.69
C ASN A 111 -6.83 -2.46 16.76
N VAL A 112 -7.51 -1.73 15.91
CA VAL A 112 -7.53 -0.26 15.90
C VAL A 112 -8.87 0.24 15.37
N THR A 113 -9.36 1.34 15.95
CA THR A 113 -10.48 2.12 15.38
C THR A 113 -9.90 3.40 14.83
N ILE A 114 -10.07 3.62 13.54
CA ILE A 114 -9.59 4.83 12.86
C ILE A 114 -10.75 5.81 12.81
N ALA A 115 -10.62 6.93 13.48
CA ALA A 115 -11.66 7.97 13.47
C ALA A 115 -11.88 8.54 12.06
N ALA A 116 -13.06 9.10 11.83
CA ALA A 116 -13.39 9.81 10.60
C ALA A 116 -12.36 10.90 10.29
N GLY A 117 -11.93 11.00 9.05
CA GLY A 117 -10.97 12.00 8.61
C GLY A 117 -9.54 11.80 9.12
N LYS A 118 -9.19 10.61 9.60
CA LYS A 118 -7.86 10.34 10.18
C LYS A 118 -7.16 9.17 9.49
N ALA A 119 -5.85 9.16 9.63
CA ALA A 119 -4.99 8.04 9.31
C ALA A 119 -4.26 7.55 10.58
N VAL A 120 -3.75 6.33 10.54
CA VAL A 120 -2.97 5.72 11.61
C VAL A 120 -1.81 4.93 11.03
N MET A 121 -0.65 5.03 11.69
CA MET A 121 0.53 4.24 11.35
C MET A 121 0.61 3.03 12.26
N SER A 122 0.94 1.86 11.72
CA SER A 122 1.24 0.67 12.53
C SER A 122 2.53 0.86 13.33
N ASP A 123 2.68 0.09 14.38
CA ASP A 123 3.99 -0.09 15.00
C ASP A 123 4.96 -0.70 13.98
N ALA A 124 6.25 -0.45 14.16
CA ALA A 124 7.30 -1.05 13.34
C ALA A 124 7.33 -2.56 13.51
N VAL A 125 7.46 -3.31 12.42
CA VAL A 125 7.55 -4.77 12.42
C VAL A 125 8.78 -5.25 11.66
N LYS A 126 9.48 -6.22 12.21
CA LYS A 126 10.56 -6.92 11.49
C LYS A 126 9.95 -7.77 10.38
N PHE A 127 10.33 -7.46 9.15
CA PHE A 127 9.89 -8.16 7.95
C PHE A 127 10.98 -8.02 6.89
N ASP A 128 11.53 -9.13 6.42
CA ASP A 128 12.58 -9.15 5.40
C ASP A 128 11.99 -8.86 4.02
N LEU A 129 11.69 -7.58 3.77
CA LEU A 129 11.10 -7.10 2.53
C LEU A 129 12.18 -6.93 1.47
N LYS A 130 12.04 -7.64 0.34
CA LYS A 130 12.98 -7.53 -0.78
C LYS A 130 12.59 -6.39 -1.73
N PRO A 131 13.56 -5.76 -2.42
CA PRO A 131 13.23 -4.80 -3.48
C PRO A 131 12.31 -5.42 -4.53
N LEU A 132 11.35 -4.64 -5.02
CA LEU A 132 10.38 -5.04 -6.05
C LEU A 132 9.44 -6.19 -5.67
N GLN A 133 9.47 -6.63 -4.42
CA GLN A 133 8.64 -7.72 -3.92
C GLN A 133 7.15 -7.36 -3.95
N ARG A 134 6.30 -8.37 -4.16
CA ARG A 134 4.87 -8.27 -3.91
C ARG A 134 4.58 -8.55 -2.45
N LEU A 135 3.84 -7.68 -1.81
CA LEU A 135 3.41 -7.80 -0.43
C LEU A 135 1.89 -7.91 -0.38
N ALA A 136 1.38 -8.93 0.26
CA ALA A 136 -0.03 -9.05 0.59
C ALA A 136 -0.32 -8.35 1.91
N ILE A 137 -1.33 -7.50 1.91
CA ILE A 137 -1.87 -6.85 3.10
C ILE A 137 -3.28 -7.37 3.30
N THR A 138 -3.55 -8.04 4.41
CA THR A 138 -4.87 -8.56 4.73
C THR A 138 -5.44 -7.83 5.94
N ILE A 139 -6.58 -7.19 5.76
CA ILE A 139 -7.32 -6.45 6.78
C ILE A 139 -8.56 -7.25 7.18
N ASN A 140 -8.73 -7.51 8.45
CA ASN A 140 -9.94 -8.07 9.04
C ASN A 140 -10.76 -6.93 9.64
N TYR A 141 -11.90 -6.63 9.05
CA TYR A 141 -12.75 -5.53 9.48
C TYR A 141 -13.70 -5.93 10.61
N GLY A 142 -13.98 -4.96 11.49
CA GLY A 142 -15.12 -4.96 12.37
C GLY A 142 -16.30 -4.28 11.71
N SER A 143 -16.73 -3.15 12.26
CA SER A 143 -17.73 -2.27 11.67
C SER A 143 -17.07 -1.28 10.70
N THR A 144 -17.69 -1.07 9.54
CA THR A 144 -17.26 -0.09 8.55
C THR A 144 -18.44 0.75 8.07
N PRO A 145 -18.22 1.99 7.61
CA PRO A 145 -19.26 2.76 6.93
C PRO A 145 -19.60 2.17 5.56
N SER A 146 -20.69 2.64 4.96
CA SER A 146 -21.10 2.35 3.58
C SER A 146 -20.22 3.04 2.52
N GLU A 147 -19.29 3.86 2.96
CA GLU A 147 -18.28 4.53 2.14
C GLU A 147 -16.89 4.24 2.72
N ALA A 148 -15.86 4.26 1.91
CA ALA A 148 -14.50 3.96 2.36
C ALA A 148 -13.48 4.96 1.81
N THR A 149 -12.41 5.15 2.56
CA THR A 149 -11.18 5.71 2.00
C THR A 149 -10.53 4.63 1.15
N SER A 150 -10.21 4.94 -0.11
CA SER A 150 -9.73 3.97 -1.08
C SER A 150 -8.74 4.59 -2.06
N HIS A 151 -8.20 3.76 -2.93
CA HIS A 151 -7.59 4.16 -4.19
C HIS A 151 -8.26 3.35 -5.30
N LEU A 152 -9.04 4.03 -6.15
CA LEU A 152 -9.81 3.40 -7.22
C LEU A 152 -8.90 3.06 -8.41
N GLY A 153 -9.18 1.92 -9.05
CA GLY A 153 -8.42 1.50 -10.23
C GLY A 153 -6.99 1.11 -9.90
N SER A 154 -6.78 0.36 -8.82
CA SER A 154 -5.48 -0.10 -8.32
C SER A 154 -4.63 -0.88 -9.33
N ARG A 155 -5.22 -1.33 -10.45
CA ARG A 155 -4.58 -2.23 -11.45
C ARG A 155 -4.06 -3.52 -10.83
N THR A 156 -4.62 -3.87 -9.66
CA THR A 156 -4.28 -5.07 -8.92
C THR A 156 -5.54 -5.61 -8.28
N THR A 157 -5.80 -6.90 -8.43
CA THR A 157 -6.99 -7.53 -7.86
C THR A 157 -6.85 -7.64 -6.36
N SER A 158 -7.85 -7.17 -5.65
CA SER A 158 -8.07 -7.39 -4.22
C SER A 158 -9.15 -8.45 -4.02
N TYR A 159 -9.07 -9.20 -2.93
CA TYR A 159 -9.92 -10.37 -2.68
C TYR A 159 -10.62 -10.21 -1.33
N ILE A 160 -11.93 -10.44 -1.31
CA ILE A 160 -12.77 -10.27 -0.13
C ILE A 160 -13.44 -11.58 0.23
N ILE A 161 -13.35 -11.99 1.49
CA ILE A 161 -14.08 -13.15 2.02
C ILE A 161 -14.84 -12.77 3.30
N LYS A 162 -15.89 -13.50 3.60
CA LYS A 162 -16.69 -13.30 4.81
C LYS A 162 -15.94 -13.80 6.06
N GLY A 163 -16.06 -13.05 7.15
CA GLY A 163 -15.51 -13.42 8.45
C GLY A 163 -14.07 -12.97 8.65
N VAL A 164 -13.51 -13.33 9.79
CA VAL A 164 -12.12 -13.02 10.18
C VAL A 164 -11.18 -14.08 9.64
N SER A 165 -10.26 -13.68 8.80
CA SER A 165 -9.26 -14.57 8.20
C SER A 165 -8.00 -14.71 9.06
N LYS A 166 -7.25 -15.77 8.77
CA LYS A 166 -5.88 -16.03 9.25
C LYS A 166 -4.97 -16.32 8.05
N PRO A 167 -3.65 -16.34 8.21
CA PRO A 167 -2.73 -16.55 7.06
C PRO A 167 -3.03 -17.78 6.20
N GLY A 168 -3.57 -18.85 6.77
CA GLY A 168 -3.97 -20.06 6.04
C GLY A 168 -5.37 -20.01 5.38
N SER A 169 -6.10 -18.89 5.46
CA SER A 169 -7.43 -18.78 4.87
C SER A 169 -7.36 -18.71 3.34
N ASP A 170 -8.26 -19.42 2.67
CA ASP A 170 -8.39 -19.42 1.21
C ASP A 170 -9.19 -18.21 0.73
N PHE A 171 -8.60 -17.41 -0.16
CA PHE A 171 -9.22 -16.27 -0.81
C PHE A 171 -9.57 -16.53 -2.29
N SER A 172 -9.33 -17.72 -2.82
CA SER A 172 -9.49 -18.02 -4.26
C SER A 172 -10.90 -17.81 -4.77
N LYS A 173 -11.91 -18.07 -3.91
CA LYS A 173 -13.33 -17.89 -4.21
C LYS A 173 -13.90 -16.56 -3.69
N GLY A 174 -13.03 -15.66 -3.21
CA GLY A 174 -13.46 -14.35 -2.71
C GLY A 174 -14.01 -13.43 -3.80
N ILE A 175 -14.81 -12.46 -3.38
CA ILE A 175 -15.23 -11.35 -4.25
C ILE A 175 -13.98 -10.62 -4.71
N LYS A 176 -13.88 -10.32 -6.01
CA LYS A 176 -12.75 -9.63 -6.61
C LYS A 176 -13.13 -8.19 -6.90
N VAL A 177 -12.25 -7.27 -6.51
CA VAL A 177 -12.37 -5.84 -6.79
C VAL A 177 -11.02 -5.28 -7.23
N ASP A 178 -11.05 -4.24 -8.03
CA ASP A 178 -9.83 -3.63 -8.61
C ASP A 178 -9.54 -2.27 -7.95
N HIS A 179 -9.62 -2.25 -6.62
CA HIS A 179 -9.40 -1.08 -5.77
C HIS A 179 -8.61 -1.48 -4.53
N TRP A 180 -7.88 -0.52 -3.95
CA TRP A 180 -7.31 -0.63 -2.61
C TRP A 180 -8.19 0.15 -1.62
N TYR A 181 -8.46 -0.43 -0.45
CA TYR A 181 -9.25 0.19 0.61
C TYR A 181 -8.43 0.34 1.87
N ASN A 182 -8.49 1.50 2.47
CA ASN A 182 -7.90 1.86 3.74
C ASN A 182 -6.37 1.70 3.86
N ILE A 183 -5.63 1.38 2.81
CA ILE A 183 -4.17 1.41 2.79
C ILE A 183 -3.68 2.63 2.02
N SER A 184 -2.66 3.34 2.52
CA SER A 184 -2.17 4.56 1.88
C SER A 184 -0.65 4.62 1.69
N ALA A 185 0.14 4.04 2.59
CA ALA A 185 1.60 4.04 2.46
C ALA A 185 2.24 2.87 3.20
N ILE A 186 3.42 2.47 2.72
CA ILE A 186 4.35 1.57 3.39
C ILE A 186 5.70 2.25 3.45
N ASP A 187 6.22 2.38 4.65
CA ASP A 187 7.57 2.87 4.88
C ASP A 187 8.46 1.73 5.34
N ILE A 188 9.72 1.79 4.95
CA ILE A 188 10.81 0.95 5.45
C ILE A 188 11.81 1.77 6.24
N CYS A 189 12.45 1.15 7.22
CA CYS A 189 13.58 1.73 7.93
C CYS A 189 14.88 1.26 7.30
N GLY A 190 15.76 2.21 6.93
CA GLY A 190 17.05 1.93 6.32
C GLY A 190 17.84 3.20 6.02
N ASN A 191 19.17 3.09 6.01
CA ASN A 191 20.06 4.27 6.07
C ASN A 191 20.37 4.92 4.71
N GLU A 192 20.11 4.25 3.57
CA GLU A 192 20.59 4.72 2.26
C GLU A 192 19.51 4.74 1.17
N ASN A 193 18.25 4.62 1.57
CA ASN A 193 17.14 4.63 0.62
C ASN A 193 16.62 6.04 0.36
N SER A 194 16.22 6.30 -0.87
CA SER A 194 15.52 7.51 -1.28
C SER A 194 14.17 7.17 -1.89
N ALA A 195 13.23 8.10 -1.77
CA ALA A 195 11.90 7.96 -2.36
C ALA A 195 11.67 9.04 -3.43
N VAL A 196 10.99 8.67 -4.49
CA VAL A 196 10.51 9.60 -5.53
C VAL A 196 9.00 9.70 -5.39
N ALA A 197 8.51 10.89 -5.04
CA ALA A 197 7.09 11.18 -5.07
C ALA A 197 6.69 11.63 -6.48
N VAL A 198 5.65 11.01 -7.01
CA VAL A 198 5.17 11.30 -8.37
C VAL A 198 3.80 11.96 -8.28
N LEU A 199 3.70 13.19 -8.82
CA LEU A 199 2.44 13.91 -8.94
C LEU A 199 1.96 13.85 -10.39
N GLY A 200 0.71 13.44 -10.60
CA GLY A 200 0.12 13.35 -11.93
C GLY A 200 -1.35 12.96 -11.90
N ASN A 201 -1.87 12.62 -13.05
CA ASN A 201 -3.26 12.20 -13.26
C ASN A 201 -3.34 10.68 -13.53
N SER A 202 -4.43 10.24 -14.13
CA SER A 202 -4.71 8.82 -14.44
C SER A 202 -3.61 8.09 -15.19
N ILE A 203 -2.82 8.75 -16.04
CA ILE A 203 -1.68 8.14 -16.75
C ILE A 203 -0.59 7.79 -15.74
N THR A 204 -0.26 8.71 -14.86
CA THR A 204 0.72 8.51 -13.79
C THR A 204 0.27 7.44 -12.79
N ASP A 205 -1.02 7.38 -12.54
CA ASP A 205 -1.68 6.37 -11.69
C ASP A 205 -1.71 4.96 -12.32
N GLY A 206 -1.40 4.86 -13.61
CA GLY A 206 -1.31 3.59 -14.33
C GLY A 206 -2.49 3.25 -15.21
N ARG A 207 -3.32 4.23 -15.61
CA ARG A 207 -4.38 3.97 -16.59
C ARG A 207 -3.77 3.45 -17.89
N GLY A 208 -4.32 2.31 -18.36
CA GLY A 208 -3.81 1.59 -19.53
C GLY A 208 -2.80 0.49 -19.20
N SER A 209 -2.33 0.38 -17.95
CA SER A 209 -1.55 -0.77 -17.49
C SER A 209 -2.41 -2.03 -17.40
N THR A 210 -1.76 -3.19 -17.45
CA THR A 210 -2.44 -4.49 -17.36
C THR A 210 -2.65 -4.88 -15.90
N THR A 211 -3.88 -5.22 -15.52
CA THR A 211 -4.21 -5.67 -14.15
C THR A 211 -3.33 -6.86 -13.74
N ASN A 212 -2.81 -6.80 -12.52
CA ASN A 212 -1.91 -7.77 -11.88
C ASN A 212 -0.50 -7.89 -12.47
N MET A 213 -0.18 -7.21 -13.57
CA MET A 213 1.16 -7.29 -14.18
C MET A 213 2.18 -6.37 -13.54
N GLN A 214 1.76 -5.45 -12.65
CA GLN A 214 2.65 -4.47 -12.01
C GLN A 214 3.55 -3.77 -13.06
N ASN A 215 2.95 -3.28 -14.12
CA ASN A 215 3.63 -2.70 -15.29
C ASN A 215 3.25 -1.24 -15.53
N ARG A 216 2.92 -0.49 -14.47
CA ARG A 216 2.83 0.97 -14.53
C ARG A 216 4.21 1.52 -14.91
N TRP A 217 4.25 2.67 -15.54
CA TRP A 217 5.54 3.27 -15.84
C TRP A 217 6.41 3.50 -14.58
N THR A 218 5.77 3.75 -13.43
CA THR A 218 6.44 3.87 -12.13
C THR A 218 7.02 2.54 -11.64
N ASP A 219 6.34 1.41 -11.91
CA ASP A 219 6.85 0.07 -11.61
C ASP A 219 8.09 -0.25 -12.47
N ILE A 220 8.07 0.15 -13.74
CA ILE A 220 9.21 -0.02 -14.65
C ILE A 220 10.38 0.89 -14.25
N LEU A 221 10.09 2.14 -13.86
CA LEU A 221 11.10 3.05 -13.32
C LEU A 221 11.79 2.44 -12.09
N ALA A 222 11.01 1.95 -11.13
CA ALA A 222 11.56 1.31 -9.93
C ALA A 222 12.44 0.10 -10.30
N THR A 223 12.00 -0.73 -11.26
CA THR A 223 12.78 -1.88 -11.74
C THR A 223 14.11 -1.45 -12.35
N ASN A 224 14.12 -0.42 -13.18
CA ASN A 224 15.34 0.08 -13.82
C ASN A 224 16.30 0.71 -12.81
N LEU A 225 15.79 1.45 -11.82
CA LEU A 225 16.60 2.00 -10.75
C LEU A 225 17.25 0.91 -9.89
N GLN A 226 16.50 -0.15 -9.54
CA GLN A 226 17.07 -1.28 -8.80
C GLN A 226 18.13 -2.03 -9.63
N ALA A 227 17.95 -2.18 -10.94
CA ALA A 227 18.95 -2.80 -11.80
C ALA A 227 20.25 -1.98 -11.88
N LEU A 228 20.16 -0.64 -11.88
CA LEU A 228 21.33 0.22 -11.85
C LEU A 228 22.12 0.12 -10.55
N LEU A 229 21.43 0.00 -9.41
CA LEU A 229 22.06 -0.16 -8.09
C LEU A 229 22.83 -1.47 -7.94
N LEU A 230 22.51 -2.49 -8.73
CA LEU A 230 23.23 -3.78 -8.74
C LEU A 230 24.52 -3.74 -9.58
N LEU A 231 24.75 -2.66 -10.34
CA LEU A 231 25.92 -2.47 -11.21
C LEU A 231 27.00 -1.58 -10.58
N LEU A 232 26.72 -1.00 -9.43
CA LEU A 232 27.62 -0.12 -8.65
C LEU A 232 28.21 -0.84 -7.46
#